data_660ff0d2f35cba7ac85a1c7a556d6b5e
#
_entry.id   660ff0d2f35cba7ac85a1c7a556d6b5e
#
_cell.length_a   1.000
_cell.length_b   1.000
_cell.length_c   1.000
_cell.angle_alpha   90.00
_cell.angle_beta   90.00
_cell.angle_gamma   90.00
#
_symmetry.space_group_name_H-M   'P 1'
#
loop_
_entity.id
_entity.type
_entity.pdbx_description
1 polymer ?
#
loop_
_entity_poly.entity_id
_entity_poly.type
_entity_poly.pdbx_seq_one_letter_code
_entity_poly.pdbx_strand_id
1 'polypeptide(L)'
;MAEVIDGKSVAEDVVRTVKALTADLIAKGKAKPGLAVVIVGEDPASQVYVASKSRTAKDCGFHSVQHTLPADTSEHALLKIIGDLNADPAINGILVQLPLPAHIDAGKIIQTIAPQKDVDGFHFINVGKLGTGELDTAFVPCTPAGSMLLIERVRGKDLSGLNAVVVGRSNIVGKPMANLLLAANCTVTIAHSRTKDLPALARTADILVAAVGRPEMIRGDWVKPGATVIDVGINRIPAPEKGEGKSRLVGDVAYAEAAKIAGAITPVPGGVGPMTIAMLMANTLASAYLAAGLKRPSF
;
A
#
# COMPACT_ATOMS: atom_id res chain seq x y z
N MET A 1 12.96 -21.90 11.80
CA MET A 1 12.42 -20.52 11.89
C MET A 1 12.12 -20.05 10.49
N ALA A 2 11.04 -19.29 10.31
CA ALA A 2 10.68 -18.73 9.01
C ALA A 2 11.77 -17.83 8.43
N GLU A 3 11.88 -17.75 7.10
CA GLU A 3 12.61 -16.71 6.40
C GLU A 3 11.96 -15.36 6.70
N VAL A 4 12.77 -14.34 7.02
CA VAL A 4 12.28 -12.98 7.23
C VAL A 4 12.17 -12.26 5.89
N ILE A 5 10.98 -11.84 5.53
CA ILE A 5 10.75 -11.06 4.30
C ILE A 5 11.08 -9.59 4.59
N ASP A 6 12.29 -9.16 4.26
CA ASP A 6 12.78 -7.80 4.49
C ASP A 6 12.17 -6.80 3.49
N GLY A 7 11.00 -6.25 3.87
CA GLY A 7 10.32 -5.27 3.04
C GLY A 7 11.06 -3.94 2.92
N LYS A 8 11.93 -3.60 3.89
CA LYS A 8 12.75 -2.40 3.80
C LYS A 8 13.76 -2.52 2.66
N SER A 9 14.47 -3.64 2.57
CA SER A 9 15.42 -3.91 1.49
C SER A 9 14.75 -3.89 0.12
N VAL A 10 13.58 -4.54 0.00
CA VAL A 10 12.82 -4.55 -1.27
C VAL A 10 12.32 -3.15 -1.64
N ALA A 11 11.86 -2.36 -0.67
CA ALA A 11 11.43 -0.97 -0.91
C ALA A 11 12.61 -0.08 -1.37
N GLU A 12 13.80 -0.28 -0.81
CA GLU A 12 15.02 0.42 -1.23
C GLU A 12 15.38 0.10 -2.68
N ASP A 13 15.22 -1.16 -3.12
CA ASP A 13 15.43 -1.59 -4.51
C ASP A 13 14.44 -0.88 -5.46
N VAL A 14 13.15 -0.85 -5.11
CA VAL A 14 12.13 -0.15 -5.89
C VAL A 14 12.43 1.34 -5.99
N VAL A 15 12.75 2.00 -4.87
CA VAL A 15 13.09 3.44 -4.84
C VAL A 15 14.34 3.73 -5.68
N ARG A 16 15.34 2.86 -5.65
CA ARG A 16 16.55 2.98 -6.49
C ARG A 16 16.20 2.92 -7.98
N THR A 17 15.33 1.98 -8.36
CA THR A 17 14.83 1.85 -9.74
C THR A 17 14.05 3.09 -10.15
N VAL A 18 13.15 3.59 -9.29
CA VAL A 18 12.40 4.83 -9.52
C VAL A 18 13.34 6.01 -9.74
N LYS A 19 14.38 6.16 -8.93
CA LYS A 19 15.40 7.23 -9.09
C LYS A 19 16.09 7.17 -10.45
N ALA A 20 16.55 6.00 -10.85
CA ALA A 20 17.25 5.80 -12.11
C ALA A 20 16.34 6.13 -13.31
N LEU A 21 15.11 5.63 -13.30
CA LEU A 21 14.12 5.88 -14.34
C LEU A 21 13.65 7.35 -14.38
N THR A 22 13.59 8.02 -13.24
CA THR A 22 13.30 9.45 -13.17
C THR A 22 14.41 10.27 -13.83
N ALA A 23 15.67 9.95 -13.54
CA ALA A 23 16.81 10.61 -14.16
C ALA A 23 16.85 10.40 -15.69
N ASP A 24 16.55 9.18 -16.16
CA ASP A 24 16.43 8.87 -17.58
C ASP A 24 15.30 9.65 -18.26
N LEU A 25 14.12 9.74 -17.61
CA LEU A 25 12.98 10.51 -18.12
C LEU A 25 13.35 11.99 -18.32
N ILE A 26 14.02 12.59 -17.32
CA ILE A 26 14.47 13.99 -17.38
C ILE A 26 15.54 14.16 -18.47
N ALA A 27 16.49 13.24 -18.57
CA ALA A 27 17.54 13.28 -19.60
C ALA A 27 16.98 13.21 -21.03
N LYS A 28 15.81 12.57 -21.21
CA LYS A 28 15.04 12.55 -22.47
C LYS A 28 14.22 13.83 -22.71
N GLY A 29 14.42 14.88 -21.93
CA GLY A 29 13.72 16.16 -22.06
C GLY A 29 12.26 16.13 -21.62
N LYS A 30 11.85 15.14 -20.84
CA LYS A 30 10.49 15.05 -20.29
C LYS A 30 10.41 15.79 -18.96
N ALA A 31 9.19 16.17 -18.56
CA ALA A 31 8.95 16.84 -17.28
C ALA A 31 9.27 15.90 -16.10
N LYS A 32 9.67 16.50 -14.97
CA LYS A 32 9.82 15.77 -13.71
C LYS A 32 8.48 15.19 -13.27
N PRO A 33 8.43 13.95 -12.78
CA PRO A 33 7.23 13.43 -12.14
C PRO A 33 6.81 14.35 -10.98
N GLY A 34 5.52 14.69 -10.91
CA GLY A 34 4.96 15.55 -9.86
C GLY A 34 4.05 14.77 -8.93
N LEU A 35 4.29 14.85 -7.63
CA LEU A 35 3.43 14.27 -6.58
C LEU A 35 2.90 15.37 -5.67
N ALA A 36 1.57 15.48 -5.59
CA ALA A 36 0.89 16.29 -4.61
C ALA A 36 0.34 15.42 -3.48
N VAL A 37 0.70 15.75 -2.24
CA VAL A 37 0.19 15.09 -1.03
C VAL A 37 -0.66 16.10 -0.25
N VAL A 38 -1.91 15.76 0.00
CA VAL A 38 -2.85 16.59 0.76
C VAL A 38 -3.16 15.91 2.09
N ILE A 39 -3.00 16.64 3.18
CA ILE A 39 -3.39 16.21 4.53
C ILE A 39 -4.34 17.24 5.13
N VAL A 40 -5.41 16.79 5.79
CA VAL A 40 -6.36 17.63 6.51
C VAL A 40 -6.34 17.25 7.98
N GLY A 41 -6.05 18.23 8.84
CA GLY A 41 -5.92 18.02 10.28
C GLY A 41 -4.50 17.65 10.72
N GLU A 42 -4.38 17.37 12.02
CA GLU A 42 -3.08 17.23 12.71
C GLU A 42 -2.87 15.84 13.33
N ASP A 43 -3.45 14.79 12.74
CA ASP A 43 -3.18 13.43 13.23
C ASP A 43 -1.68 13.09 13.17
N PRO A 44 -1.02 12.83 14.33
CA PRO A 44 0.43 12.66 14.37
C PRO A 44 0.95 11.49 13.53
N ALA A 45 0.15 10.40 13.43
CA ALA A 45 0.55 9.25 12.62
C ALA A 45 0.53 9.61 11.13
N SER A 46 -0.50 10.31 10.67
CA SER A 46 -0.61 10.79 9.29
C SER A 46 0.50 11.77 8.94
N GLN A 47 0.88 12.68 9.86
CA GLN A 47 1.97 13.63 9.62
C GLN A 47 3.32 12.92 9.39
N VAL A 48 3.63 11.88 10.17
CA VAL A 48 4.87 11.10 10.01
C VAL A 48 4.91 10.41 8.64
N TYR A 49 3.78 9.83 8.21
CA TYR A 49 3.67 9.18 6.90
C TYR A 49 3.80 10.18 5.76
N VAL A 50 3.13 11.32 5.84
CA VAL A 50 3.18 12.39 4.83
C VAL A 50 4.61 12.96 4.72
N ALA A 51 5.28 13.22 5.84
CA ALA A 51 6.66 13.68 5.83
C ALA A 51 7.60 12.67 5.14
N SER A 52 7.41 11.37 5.39
CA SER A 52 8.20 10.31 4.76
C SER A 52 7.91 10.23 3.25
N LYS A 53 6.65 10.33 2.82
CA LYS A 53 6.26 10.34 1.40
C LYS A 53 6.88 11.53 0.66
N SER A 54 6.75 12.74 1.22
CA SER A 54 7.31 13.97 0.64
C SER A 54 8.84 13.94 0.55
N ARG A 55 9.51 13.41 1.57
CA ARG A 55 10.97 13.23 1.56
C ARG A 55 11.39 12.25 0.47
N THR A 56 10.78 11.07 0.41
CA THR A 56 11.11 10.04 -0.59
C THR A 56 10.84 10.54 -2.00
N ALA A 57 9.76 11.31 -2.24
CA ALA A 57 9.49 11.92 -3.53
C ALA A 57 10.62 12.88 -3.95
N LYS A 58 11.07 13.75 -3.05
CA LYS A 58 12.22 14.65 -3.30
C LYS A 58 13.50 13.85 -3.56
N ASP A 59 13.76 12.81 -2.78
CA ASP A 59 14.90 11.91 -2.97
C ASP A 59 14.88 11.17 -4.31
N CYS A 60 13.70 10.91 -4.87
CA CYS A 60 13.50 10.36 -6.21
C CYS A 60 13.64 11.41 -7.33
N GLY A 61 13.87 12.69 -7.01
CA GLY A 61 13.97 13.78 -7.99
C GLY A 61 12.62 14.32 -8.47
N PHE A 62 11.52 14.01 -7.77
CA PHE A 62 10.18 14.47 -8.13
C PHE A 62 9.94 15.94 -7.79
N HIS A 63 9.04 16.59 -8.51
CA HIS A 63 8.37 17.78 -8.05
C HIS A 63 7.36 17.37 -6.95
N SER A 64 7.68 17.73 -5.69
CA SER A 64 6.87 17.32 -4.53
C SER A 64 6.16 18.53 -3.93
N VAL A 65 4.83 18.52 -3.97
CA VAL A 65 3.95 19.53 -3.40
C VAL A 65 3.23 18.94 -2.19
N GLN A 66 3.15 19.69 -1.09
CA GLN A 66 2.40 19.28 0.09
C GLN A 66 1.41 20.37 0.48
N HIS A 67 0.15 19.99 0.62
CA HIS A 67 -0.91 20.82 1.18
C HIS A 67 -1.24 20.31 2.59
N THR A 68 -0.95 21.12 3.60
CA THR A 68 -1.34 20.85 4.98
C THR A 68 -2.49 21.78 5.32
N LEU A 69 -3.67 21.23 5.50
CA LEU A 69 -4.91 21.97 5.68
C LEU A 69 -5.40 21.84 7.13
N PRO A 70 -6.00 22.90 7.70
CA PRO A 70 -6.62 22.86 9.01
C PRO A 70 -7.72 21.79 9.12
N ALA A 71 -7.96 21.29 10.33
CA ALA A 71 -8.96 20.23 10.57
C ALA A 71 -10.40 20.66 10.25
N ASP A 72 -10.70 21.96 10.28
CA ASP A 72 -11.99 22.57 9.96
C ASP A 72 -12.15 22.94 8.47
N THR A 73 -11.18 22.56 7.63
CA THR A 73 -11.25 22.77 6.18
C THR A 73 -12.56 22.18 5.62
N SER A 74 -13.34 23.00 4.91
CA SER A 74 -14.59 22.54 4.32
C SER A 74 -14.34 21.55 3.16
N GLU A 75 -15.27 20.62 2.96
CA GLU A 75 -15.25 19.70 1.81
C GLU A 75 -15.14 20.46 0.49
N HIS A 76 -15.87 21.60 0.34
CA HIS A 76 -15.81 22.43 -0.85
C HIS A 76 -14.42 22.99 -1.13
N ALA A 77 -13.72 23.46 -0.09
CA ALA A 77 -12.34 23.97 -0.24
C ALA A 77 -11.39 22.86 -0.65
N LEU A 78 -11.52 21.67 -0.08
CA LEU A 78 -10.70 20.50 -0.45
C LEU A 78 -10.97 20.06 -1.90
N LEU A 79 -12.25 20.00 -2.32
CA LEU A 79 -12.63 19.70 -3.70
C LEU A 79 -12.04 20.69 -4.70
N LYS A 80 -12.01 21.98 -4.35
CA LYS A 80 -11.37 23.00 -5.19
C LYS A 80 -9.87 22.74 -5.36
N ILE A 81 -9.15 22.45 -4.27
CA ILE A 81 -7.71 22.11 -4.31
C ILE A 81 -7.48 20.91 -5.23
N ILE A 82 -8.30 19.85 -5.11
CA ILE A 82 -8.18 18.67 -5.97
C ILE A 82 -8.44 19.02 -7.43
N GLY A 83 -9.43 19.89 -7.70
CA GLY A 83 -9.72 20.38 -9.05
C GLY A 83 -8.51 21.12 -9.65
N ASP A 84 -7.88 22.00 -8.88
CA ASP A 84 -6.69 22.74 -9.30
C ASP A 84 -5.50 21.77 -9.57
N LEU A 85 -5.29 20.76 -8.71
CA LEU A 85 -4.26 19.73 -8.89
C LEU A 85 -4.55 18.80 -10.09
N ASN A 86 -5.81 18.49 -10.35
CA ASN A 86 -6.19 17.74 -11.54
C ASN A 86 -5.85 18.50 -12.83
N ALA A 87 -6.01 19.82 -12.83
CA ALA A 87 -5.73 20.67 -13.97
C ALA A 87 -4.22 20.99 -14.15
N ASP A 88 -3.42 20.84 -13.10
CA ASP A 88 -1.99 21.16 -13.14
C ASP A 88 -1.20 20.10 -13.93
N PRO A 89 -0.59 20.44 -15.08
CA PRO A 89 0.21 19.50 -15.86
C PRO A 89 1.52 19.10 -15.18
N ALA A 90 1.98 19.84 -14.17
CA ALA A 90 3.18 19.50 -13.39
C ALA A 90 2.92 18.41 -12.36
N ILE A 91 1.65 18.07 -12.09
CA ILE A 91 1.25 17.03 -11.13
C ILE A 91 0.80 15.77 -11.87
N ASN A 92 1.48 14.67 -11.63
CA ASN A 92 1.17 13.35 -12.18
C ASN A 92 0.46 12.45 -11.16
N GLY A 93 0.68 12.67 -9.86
CA GLY A 93 0.05 11.90 -8.79
C GLY A 93 -0.56 12.81 -7.72
N ILE A 94 -1.76 12.47 -7.29
CA ILE A 94 -2.46 13.13 -6.18
C ILE A 94 -2.75 12.08 -5.12
N LEU A 95 -2.34 12.37 -3.90
CA LEU A 95 -2.64 11.56 -2.72
C LEU A 95 -3.33 12.43 -1.68
N VAL A 96 -4.51 12.00 -1.26
CA VAL A 96 -5.20 12.58 -0.10
C VAL A 96 -5.06 11.63 1.07
N GLN A 97 -4.33 12.07 2.10
CA GLN A 97 -4.03 11.22 3.26
C GLN A 97 -5.30 10.92 4.07
N LEU A 98 -5.60 9.63 4.20
CA LEU A 98 -6.69 9.15 5.06
C LEU A 98 -6.18 8.85 6.49
N PRO A 99 -7.06 8.95 7.50
CA PRO A 99 -8.47 9.34 7.44
C PRO A 99 -8.66 10.86 7.28
N LEU A 100 -9.80 11.26 6.72
CA LEU A 100 -10.27 12.64 6.68
C LEU A 100 -11.15 12.95 7.90
N PRO A 101 -11.28 14.23 8.30
CA PRO A 101 -12.27 14.65 9.30
C PRO A 101 -13.68 14.20 8.94
N ALA A 102 -14.51 13.88 9.95
CA ALA A 102 -15.81 13.25 9.78
C ALA A 102 -16.84 14.07 8.95
N HIS A 103 -16.64 15.37 8.81
CA HIS A 103 -17.51 16.25 8.01
C HIS A 103 -17.17 16.26 6.51
N ILE A 104 -16.12 15.53 6.10
CA ILE A 104 -15.67 15.41 4.70
C ILE A 104 -15.94 13.98 4.21
N ASP A 105 -16.67 13.84 3.12
CA ASP A 105 -16.89 12.54 2.47
C ASP A 105 -15.62 12.09 1.73
N ALA A 106 -14.88 11.17 2.35
CA ALA A 106 -13.66 10.61 1.77
C ALA A 106 -13.92 9.92 0.42
N GLY A 107 -15.08 9.29 0.23
CA GLY A 107 -15.44 8.65 -1.02
C GLY A 107 -15.58 9.68 -2.15
N LYS A 108 -16.28 10.76 -1.91
CA LYS A 108 -16.43 11.85 -2.88
C LYS A 108 -15.10 12.50 -3.23
N ILE A 109 -14.23 12.71 -2.23
CA ILE A 109 -12.89 13.26 -2.43
C ILE A 109 -12.07 12.37 -3.35
N ILE A 110 -11.99 11.06 -3.06
CA ILE A 110 -11.25 10.09 -3.88
C ILE A 110 -11.77 10.05 -5.31
N GLN A 111 -13.11 10.05 -5.50
CA GLN A 111 -13.70 10.01 -6.85
C GLN A 111 -13.56 11.33 -7.62
N THR A 112 -13.14 12.41 -6.99
CA THR A 112 -12.85 13.70 -7.65
C THR A 112 -11.42 13.74 -8.21
N ILE A 113 -10.51 12.91 -7.71
CA ILE A 113 -9.16 12.77 -8.26
C ILE A 113 -9.28 12.19 -9.68
N ALA A 114 -8.60 12.81 -10.66
CA ALA A 114 -8.57 12.27 -12.01
C ALA A 114 -7.95 10.84 -12.01
N PRO A 115 -8.60 9.84 -12.62
CA PRO A 115 -8.15 8.44 -12.54
C PRO A 115 -6.69 8.22 -12.94
N GLN A 116 -6.18 9.02 -13.89
CA GLN A 116 -4.79 8.99 -14.33
C GLN A 116 -3.80 9.62 -13.34
N LYS A 117 -4.30 10.33 -12.31
CA LYS A 117 -3.52 10.93 -11.22
C LYS A 117 -3.80 10.26 -9.86
N ASP A 118 -4.72 9.29 -9.81
CA ASP A 118 -5.03 8.51 -8.61
C ASP A 118 -3.93 7.45 -8.38
N VAL A 119 -2.82 7.88 -7.83
CA VAL A 119 -1.64 7.03 -7.60
C VAL A 119 -1.77 6.10 -6.39
N ASP A 120 -2.80 6.28 -5.57
CA ASP A 120 -3.19 5.33 -4.52
C ASP A 120 -4.09 4.20 -5.05
N GLY A 121 -4.69 4.35 -6.25
CA GLY A 121 -5.49 3.32 -6.91
C GLY A 121 -6.86 3.09 -6.29
N PHE A 122 -7.47 4.10 -5.67
CA PHE A 122 -8.77 3.98 -4.99
C PHE A 122 -9.95 4.48 -5.80
N HIS A 123 -9.71 5.18 -6.91
CA HIS A 123 -10.76 5.62 -7.81
C HIS A 123 -11.47 4.42 -8.45
N PHE A 124 -12.80 4.47 -8.60
CA PHE A 124 -13.60 3.36 -9.13
C PHE A 124 -13.11 2.84 -10.48
N ILE A 125 -12.59 3.71 -11.35
CA ILE A 125 -12.00 3.30 -12.63
C ILE A 125 -10.77 2.40 -12.41
N ASN A 126 -9.86 2.76 -11.52
CA ASN A 126 -8.68 1.95 -11.21
C ASN A 126 -9.07 0.65 -10.50
N VAL A 127 -10.03 0.71 -9.57
CA VAL A 127 -10.60 -0.48 -8.92
C VAL A 127 -11.28 -1.41 -9.93
N GLY A 128 -12.04 -0.86 -10.89
CA GLY A 128 -12.66 -1.62 -11.97
C GLY A 128 -11.62 -2.31 -12.86
N LYS A 129 -10.60 -1.57 -13.29
CA LYS A 129 -9.48 -2.13 -14.08
C LYS A 129 -8.76 -3.26 -13.34
N LEU A 130 -8.45 -3.06 -12.04
CA LEU A 130 -7.86 -4.11 -11.22
C LEU A 130 -8.78 -5.35 -11.14
N GLY A 131 -10.09 -5.15 -10.96
CA GLY A 131 -11.08 -6.23 -10.89
C GLY A 131 -11.26 -7.00 -12.20
N THR A 132 -11.00 -6.37 -13.35
CA THR A 132 -11.07 -6.96 -14.69
C THR A 132 -9.72 -7.46 -15.23
N GLY A 133 -8.64 -7.30 -14.46
CA GLY A 133 -7.31 -7.75 -14.87
C GLY A 133 -6.56 -6.79 -15.80
N GLU A 134 -7.06 -5.55 -16.00
CA GLU A 134 -6.44 -4.49 -16.82
C GLU A 134 -5.24 -3.84 -16.10
N LEU A 135 -4.29 -4.66 -15.64
CA LEU A 135 -3.20 -4.23 -14.76
C LEU A 135 -2.22 -3.26 -15.42
N ASP A 136 -2.07 -3.32 -16.73
CA ASP A 136 -1.15 -2.45 -17.49
C ASP A 136 -1.54 -0.98 -17.43
N THR A 137 -2.82 -0.70 -17.26
CA THR A 137 -3.38 0.67 -17.24
C THR A 137 -3.96 1.07 -15.89
N ALA A 138 -4.12 0.13 -14.95
CA ALA A 138 -4.62 0.40 -13.60
C ALA A 138 -3.53 0.98 -12.70
N PHE A 139 -3.86 1.96 -11.88
CA PHE A 139 -3.09 2.22 -10.68
C PHE A 139 -3.58 1.29 -9.58
N VAL A 140 -2.69 0.41 -9.16
CA VAL A 140 -2.98 -0.58 -8.12
C VAL A 140 -2.70 0.05 -6.75
N PRO A 141 -3.57 -0.18 -5.75
CA PRO A 141 -3.31 0.30 -4.39
C PRO A 141 -1.91 -0.08 -3.89
N CYS A 142 -1.20 0.91 -3.34
CA CYS A 142 0.24 0.79 -3.06
C CYS A 142 0.57 -0.35 -2.09
N THR A 143 -0.22 -0.52 -1.03
CA THR A 143 0.01 -1.58 -0.03
C THR A 143 -0.18 -2.98 -0.61
N PRO A 144 -1.26 -3.31 -1.33
CA PRO A 144 -1.40 -4.57 -2.06
C PRO A 144 -0.31 -4.81 -3.09
N ALA A 145 0.04 -3.81 -3.90
CA ALA A 145 1.10 -3.93 -4.90
C ALA A 145 2.46 -4.26 -4.25
N GLY A 146 2.79 -3.57 -3.16
CA GLY A 146 3.99 -3.87 -2.38
C GLY A 146 3.96 -5.25 -1.75
N SER A 147 2.81 -5.70 -1.25
CA SER A 147 2.64 -7.05 -0.69
C SER A 147 2.85 -8.13 -1.75
N MET A 148 2.39 -7.91 -2.98
CA MET A 148 2.65 -8.84 -4.10
C MET A 148 4.14 -8.95 -4.40
N LEU A 149 4.87 -7.84 -4.49
CA LEU A 149 6.33 -7.87 -4.69
C LEU A 149 7.06 -8.67 -3.59
N LEU A 150 6.61 -8.56 -2.34
CA LEU A 150 7.17 -9.36 -1.24
C LEU A 150 6.86 -10.85 -1.39
N ILE A 151 5.66 -11.21 -1.83
CA ILE A 151 5.28 -12.60 -2.14
C ILE A 151 6.13 -13.14 -3.30
N GLU A 152 6.26 -12.38 -4.37
CA GLU A 152 7.02 -12.76 -5.57
C GLU A 152 8.51 -13.01 -5.24
N ARG A 153 9.10 -12.29 -4.30
CA ARG A 153 10.48 -12.51 -3.85
C ARG A 153 10.69 -13.87 -3.22
N VAL A 154 9.66 -14.42 -2.56
CA VAL A 154 9.72 -15.73 -1.87
C VAL A 154 9.24 -16.86 -2.76
N ARG A 155 8.19 -16.64 -3.55
CA ARG A 155 7.46 -17.69 -4.28
C ARG A 155 7.67 -17.64 -5.79
N GLY A 156 8.29 -16.59 -6.33
CA GLY A 156 8.29 -16.31 -7.76
C GLY A 156 6.99 -15.65 -8.23
N LYS A 157 6.91 -15.39 -9.52
CA LYS A 157 5.76 -14.66 -10.12
C LYS A 157 4.55 -15.55 -10.40
N ASP A 158 4.78 -16.82 -10.70
CA ASP A 158 3.69 -17.79 -10.92
C ASP A 158 3.29 -18.42 -9.59
N LEU A 159 2.09 -18.11 -9.15
CA LEU A 159 1.48 -18.61 -7.92
C LEU A 159 0.41 -19.68 -8.19
N SER A 160 0.42 -20.28 -9.37
CA SER A 160 -0.55 -21.30 -9.79
C SER A 160 -0.62 -22.45 -8.78
N GLY A 161 -1.85 -22.85 -8.46
CA GLY A 161 -2.12 -23.97 -7.54
C GLY A 161 -1.99 -23.64 -6.06
N LEU A 162 -1.57 -22.43 -5.68
CA LEU A 162 -1.51 -22.00 -4.29
C LEU A 162 -2.86 -21.52 -3.78
N ASN A 163 -3.18 -21.87 -2.53
CA ASN A 163 -4.32 -21.33 -1.82
C ASN A 163 -3.91 -20.06 -1.08
N ALA A 164 -4.54 -18.94 -1.39
CA ALA A 164 -4.35 -17.68 -0.70
C ALA A 164 -5.57 -17.34 0.16
N VAL A 165 -5.35 -17.02 1.44
CA VAL A 165 -6.38 -16.52 2.34
C VAL A 165 -6.04 -15.08 2.71
N VAL A 166 -6.95 -14.17 2.37
CA VAL A 166 -6.85 -12.75 2.75
C VAL A 166 -7.80 -12.49 3.91
N VAL A 167 -7.24 -12.27 5.09
CA VAL A 167 -8.02 -11.92 6.28
C VAL A 167 -8.17 -10.42 6.37
N GLY A 168 -9.33 -9.93 5.92
CA GLY A 168 -9.68 -8.53 5.75
C GLY A 168 -10.34 -8.27 4.40
N ARG A 169 -11.29 -7.31 4.36
CA ARG A 169 -12.05 -7.01 3.13
C ARG A 169 -12.23 -5.52 2.87
N SER A 170 -11.26 -4.73 3.31
CA SER A 170 -11.27 -3.29 3.04
C SER A 170 -11.12 -3.01 1.54
N ASN A 171 -11.64 -1.88 1.08
CA ASN A 171 -11.49 -1.44 -0.30
C ASN A 171 -10.05 -1.03 -0.63
N ILE A 172 -9.26 -0.69 0.40
CA ILE A 172 -7.90 -0.19 0.23
C ILE A 172 -6.82 -1.28 0.31
N VAL A 173 -7.11 -2.45 0.91
CA VAL A 173 -6.15 -3.56 1.05
C VAL A 173 -6.78 -4.91 0.69
N GLY A 174 -7.78 -5.38 1.44
CA GLY A 174 -8.23 -6.78 1.35
C GLY A 174 -8.78 -7.16 -0.01
N LYS A 175 -9.68 -6.37 -0.59
CA LYS A 175 -10.24 -6.63 -1.92
C LYS A 175 -9.19 -6.49 -3.03
N PRO A 176 -8.40 -5.39 -3.10
CA PRO A 176 -7.35 -5.30 -4.11
C PRO A 176 -6.30 -6.41 -3.99
N MET A 177 -5.94 -6.82 -2.78
CA MET A 177 -5.00 -7.93 -2.57
C MET A 177 -5.54 -9.24 -3.13
N ALA A 178 -6.82 -9.53 -2.90
CA ALA A 178 -7.46 -10.72 -3.44
C ALA A 178 -7.49 -10.72 -4.98
N ASN A 179 -7.77 -9.57 -5.61
CA ASN A 179 -7.75 -9.45 -7.06
C ASN A 179 -6.34 -9.68 -7.63
N LEU A 180 -5.29 -9.17 -6.98
CA LEU A 180 -3.90 -9.39 -7.41
C LEU A 180 -3.49 -10.85 -7.29
N LEU A 181 -3.82 -11.50 -6.18
CA LEU A 181 -3.55 -12.92 -5.99
C LEU A 181 -4.29 -13.79 -7.01
N LEU A 182 -5.55 -13.44 -7.32
CA LEU A 182 -6.32 -14.11 -8.37
C LEU A 182 -5.66 -13.93 -9.75
N ALA A 183 -5.21 -12.70 -10.07
CA ALA A 183 -4.50 -12.43 -11.31
C ALA A 183 -3.16 -13.19 -11.42
N ALA A 184 -2.56 -13.55 -10.28
CA ALA A 184 -1.36 -14.39 -10.19
C ALA A 184 -1.67 -15.91 -10.12
N ASN A 185 -2.89 -16.31 -10.48
CA ASN A 185 -3.37 -17.70 -10.55
C ASN A 185 -3.56 -18.42 -9.20
N CYS A 186 -3.66 -17.70 -8.08
CA CYS A 186 -4.03 -18.30 -6.82
C CYS A 186 -5.52 -18.69 -6.77
N THR A 187 -5.84 -19.75 -6.02
CA THR A 187 -7.20 -19.92 -5.47
C THR A 187 -7.34 -19.00 -4.26
N VAL A 188 -8.27 -18.04 -4.30
CA VAL A 188 -8.34 -16.97 -3.29
C VAL A 188 -9.60 -17.07 -2.45
N THR A 189 -9.43 -17.01 -1.13
CA THR A 189 -10.53 -16.86 -0.18
C THR A 189 -10.38 -15.56 0.59
N ILE A 190 -11.43 -14.71 0.61
CA ILE A 190 -11.51 -13.51 1.46
C ILE A 190 -12.25 -13.87 2.74
N ALA A 191 -11.57 -13.72 3.87
CA ALA A 191 -12.11 -13.95 5.20
C ALA A 191 -12.33 -12.63 5.96
N HIS A 192 -13.28 -12.62 6.88
CA HIS A 192 -13.66 -11.41 7.62
C HIS A 192 -14.31 -11.74 8.97
N SER A 193 -14.72 -10.77 9.74
CA SER A 193 -15.30 -10.91 11.10
C SER A 193 -16.57 -11.77 11.19
N ARG A 194 -17.21 -12.10 10.06
CA ARG A 194 -18.38 -12.99 10.00
C ARG A 194 -18.05 -14.38 9.43
N THR A 195 -16.78 -14.65 9.13
CA THR A 195 -16.32 -15.95 8.67
C THR A 195 -16.39 -16.94 9.82
N LYS A 196 -17.02 -18.10 9.60
CA LYS A 196 -17.07 -19.18 10.56
C LYS A 196 -15.71 -19.88 10.60
N ASP A 197 -15.27 -20.27 11.79
CA ASP A 197 -14.00 -20.96 12.04
C ASP A 197 -12.82 -20.37 11.27
N LEU A 198 -12.59 -19.08 11.49
CA LEU A 198 -11.51 -18.35 10.83
C LEU A 198 -10.13 -18.99 11.04
N PRO A 199 -9.79 -19.55 12.22
CA PRO A 199 -8.55 -20.28 12.41
C PRO A 199 -8.38 -21.48 11.47
N ALA A 200 -9.43 -22.32 11.34
CA ALA A 200 -9.37 -23.47 10.46
C ALA A 200 -9.19 -23.06 8.98
N LEU A 201 -9.88 -22.00 8.54
CA LEU A 201 -9.73 -21.46 7.20
C LEU A 201 -8.31 -20.91 6.97
N ALA A 202 -7.76 -20.14 7.91
CA ALA A 202 -6.43 -19.59 7.80
C ALA A 202 -5.35 -20.69 7.66
N ARG A 203 -5.51 -21.83 8.34
CA ARG A 203 -4.61 -22.99 8.23
C ARG A 203 -4.59 -23.66 6.85
N THR A 204 -5.51 -23.36 5.96
CA THR A 204 -5.48 -23.88 4.58
C THR A 204 -4.56 -23.09 3.66
N ALA A 205 -4.10 -21.91 4.07
CA ALA A 205 -3.39 -20.95 3.25
C ALA A 205 -1.94 -21.31 3.00
N ASP A 206 -1.53 -21.41 1.74
CA ASP A 206 -0.12 -21.36 1.33
C ASP A 206 0.43 -19.92 1.41
N ILE A 207 -0.47 -18.96 1.16
CA ILE A 207 -0.22 -17.52 1.32
C ILE A 207 -1.30 -16.94 2.23
N LEU A 208 -0.89 -16.48 3.41
CA LEU A 208 -1.78 -15.85 4.39
C LEU A 208 -1.52 -14.35 4.45
N VAL A 209 -2.51 -13.53 4.10
CA VAL A 209 -2.43 -12.08 4.17
C VAL A 209 -3.31 -11.59 5.32
N ALA A 210 -2.71 -10.93 6.31
CA ALA A 210 -3.39 -10.35 7.47
C ALA A 210 -3.58 -8.84 7.27
N ALA A 211 -4.84 -8.38 7.20
CA ALA A 211 -5.19 -6.98 6.97
C ALA A 211 -6.49 -6.59 7.71
N VAL A 212 -6.49 -6.78 9.03
CA VAL A 212 -7.67 -6.58 9.90
C VAL A 212 -7.55 -5.39 10.84
N GLY A 213 -6.34 -4.85 11.04
CA GLY A 213 -6.08 -3.75 11.97
C GLY A 213 -6.32 -4.15 13.44
N ARG A 214 -6.02 -5.40 13.79
CA ARG A 214 -6.17 -5.93 15.15
C ARG A 214 -4.84 -6.52 15.62
N PRO A 215 -4.23 -5.97 16.68
CA PRO A 215 -2.91 -6.38 17.12
C PRO A 215 -2.86 -7.86 17.47
N GLU A 216 -1.93 -8.58 16.85
CA GLU A 216 -1.59 -9.98 17.13
C GLU A 216 -2.80 -10.95 17.16
N MET A 217 -3.85 -10.63 16.37
CA MET A 217 -5.08 -11.45 16.32
C MET A 217 -4.82 -12.83 15.71
N ILE A 218 -3.97 -12.91 14.68
CA ILE A 218 -3.64 -14.17 14.01
C ILE A 218 -2.51 -14.84 14.78
N ARG A 219 -2.86 -15.96 15.42
CA ARG A 219 -1.94 -16.72 16.28
C ARG A 219 -1.14 -17.73 15.46
N GLY A 220 -0.08 -18.29 16.04
CA GLY A 220 0.75 -19.28 15.38
C GLY A 220 -0.01 -20.53 14.92
N ASP A 221 -0.97 -20.99 15.72
CA ASP A 221 -1.82 -22.15 15.41
C ASP A 221 -2.81 -21.93 14.25
N TRP A 222 -2.94 -20.69 13.73
CA TRP A 222 -3.69 -20.38 12.52
C TRP A 222 -2.87 -20.51 11.25
N VAL A 223 -1.56 -20.65 11.36
CA VAL A 223 -0.63 -20.65 10.24
C VAL A 223 -0.37 -22.08 9.76
N LYS A 224 -0.54 -22.33 8.47
CA LYS A 224 -0.14 -23.60 7.85
C LYS A 224 1.39 -23.73 7.88
N PRO A 225 1.97 -24.88 8.28
CA PRO A 225 3.40 -25.11 8.21
C PRO A 225 3.95 -24.82 6.81
N GLY A 226 5.00 -24.01 6.72
CA GLY A 226 5.62 -23.59 5.46
C GLY A 226 4.90 -22.49 4.68
N ALA A 227 3.81 -21.92 5.20
CA ALA A 227 3.10 -20.83 4.55
C ALA A 227 3.94 -19.54 4.45
N THR A 228 3.66 -18.72 3.44
CA THR A 228 4.13 -17.34 3.35
C THR A 228 3.11 -16.42 4.03
N VAL A 229 3.55 -15.68 5.04
CA VAL A 229 2.69 -14.81 5.85
C VAL A 229 3.02 -13.35 5.57
N ILE A 230 2.06 -12.61 5.09
CA ILE A 230 2.15 -11.16 4.82
C ILE A 230 1.30 -10.41 5.84
N ASP A 231 1.96 -9.77 6.78
CA ASP A 231 1.32 -8.96 7.80
C ASP A 231 1.26 -7.49 7.36
N VAL A 232 0.07 -7.04 7.00
CA VAL A 232 -0.20 -5.65 6.60
C VAL A 232 -0.51 -4.77 7.80
N GLY A 233 -0.81 -5.37 8.95
CA GLY A 233 -1.20 -4.66 10.16
C GLY A 233 -0.11 -3.70 10.66
N ILE A 234 -0.51 -2.51 11.05
CA ILE A 234 0.33 -1.55 11.78
C ILE A 234 -0.46 -1.07 12.98
N ASN A 235 -0.25 -1.70 14.11
CA ASN A 235 -0.94 -1.40 15.34
C ASN A 235 0.03 -0.85 16.37
N ARG A 236 -0.39 0.18 17.10
CA ARG A 236 0.39 0.76 18.21
C ARG A 236 -0.17 0.26 19.52
N ILE A 237 0.63 -0.46 20.29
CA ILE A 237 0.25 -0.97 21.61
C ILE A 237 1.16 -0.38 22.69
N PRO A 238 0.67 -0.26 23.94
CA PRO A 238 1.51 0.17 25.05
C PRO A 238 2.76 -0.69 25.21
N ALA A 239 3.88 -0.07 25.58
CA ALA A 239 5.16 -0.73 25.81
C ALA A 239 5.77 -0.22 27.13
N PRO A 240 5.19 -0.58 28.28
CA PRO A 240 5.62 -0.09 29.58
C PRO A 240 7.09 -0.45 29.89
N GLU A 241 7.60 -1.52 29.30
CA GLU A 241 9.01 -1.92 29.39
C GLU A 241 9.99 -0.89 28.76
N LYS A 242 9.49 0.03 27.94
CA LYS A 242 10.26 1.12 27.31
C LYS A 242 10.12 2.45 28.05
N GLY A 243 9.33 2.49 29.13
CA GLY A 243 9.01 3.65 29.92
C GLY A 243 7.55 4.06 29.85
N GLU A 244 7.13 4.90 30.80
CA GLU A 244 5.74 5.37 30.91
C GLU A 244 5.29 6.10 29.62
N GLY A 245 4.08 5.83 29.15
CA GLY A 245 3.52 6.40 27.93
C GLY A 245 4.17 5.94 26.62
N LYS A 246 5.14 5.05 26.66
CA LYS A 246 5.80 4.50 25.47
C LYS A 246 4.93 3.43 24.80
N SER A 247 5.11 3.29 23.50
CA SER A 247 4.41 2.31 22.68
C SER A 247 5.36 1.60 21.73
N ARG A 248 4.94 0.42 21.24
CA ARG A 248 5.61 -0.32 20.17
C ARG A 248 4.65 -0.63 19.04
N LEU A 249 5.19 -0.80 17.86
CA LEU A 249 4.43 -1.26 16.69
C LEU A 249 4.41 -2.77 16.66
N VAL A 250 3.22 -3.32 16.37
CA VAL A 250 3.01 -4.74 16.10
C VAL A 250 2.08 -4.90 14.91
N GLY A 251 2.12 -6.05 14.28
CA GLY A 251 1.21 -6.39 13.20
C GLY A 251 -0.12 -6.98 13.66
N ASP A 252 -0.86 -7.51 12.72
CA ASP A 252 -2.07 -8.30 12.96
C ASP A 252 -1.75 -9.76 13.31
N VAL A 253 -0.50 -10.19 13.08
CA VAL A 253 0.00 -11.54 13.33
C VAL A 253 0.84 -11.56 14.60
N ALA A 254 0.64 -12.55 15.46
CA ALA A 254 1.52 -12.85 16.59
C ALA A 254 2.86 -13.38 16.08
N TYR A 255 3.75 -12.46 15.69
CA TYR A 255 4.97 -12.75 14.94
C TYR A 255 5.83 -13.85 15.57
N ALA A 256 6.05 -13.76 16.90
CA ALA A 256 6.92 -14.72 17.61
C ALA A 256 6.39 -16.17 17.57
N GLU A 257 5.09 -16.35 17.44
CA GLU A 257 4.46 -17.66 17.30
C GLU A 257 4.47 -18.11 15.84
N ALA A 258 4.00 -17.23 14.94
CA ALA A 258 3.88 -17.54 13.52
C ALA A 258 5.23 -17.82 12.86
N ALA A 259 6.30 -17.14 13.24
CA ALA A 259 7.66 -17.34 12.73
C ALA A 259 8.26 -18.73 13.04
N LYS A 260 7.68 -19.47 13.98
CA LYS A 260 8.09 -20.86 14.26
C LYS A 260 7.48 -21.88 13.30
N ILE A 261 6.39 -21.50 12.60
CA ILE A 261 5.54 -22.38 11.81
C ILE A 261 5.59 -22.01 10.32
N ALA A 262 5.56 -20.71 10.01
CA ALA A 262 5.63 -20.20 8.65
C ALA A 262 6.94 -20.60 7.96
N GLY A 263 6.92 -20.68 6.62
CA GLY A 263 8.12 -20.78 5.79
C GLY A 263 8.79 -19.43 5.62
N ALA A 264 7.98 -18.37 5.41
CA ALA A 264 8.45 -16.99 5.32
C ALA A 264 7.41 -16.03 5.93
N ILE A 265 7.87 -14.91 6.51
CA ILE A 265 6.98 -13.96 7.19
C ILE A 265 7.53 -12.53 7.13
N THR A 266 6.65 -11.55 6.93
CA THR A 266 7.01 -10.13 7.04
C THR A 266 7.05 -9.68 8.51
N PRO A 267 8.08 -8.95 8.95
CA PRO A 267 8.11 -8.35 10.28
C PRO A 267 7.27 -7.05 10.33
N VAL A 268 6.86 -6.65 11.52
CA VAL A 268 6.29 -5.33 11.78
C VAL A 268 7.02 -4.70 12.98
N PRO A 269 7.71 -3.56 12.77
CA PRO A 269 7.91 -2.81 11.50
C PRO A 269 8.93 -3.47 10.55
N GLY A 270 9.01 -2.96 9.32
CA GLY A 270 10.04 -3.35 8.35
C GLY A 270 9.58 -4.29 7.24
N GLY A 271 8.34 -4.78 7.29
CA GLY A 271 7.72 -5.58 6.23
C GLY A 271 6.98 -4.71 5.21
N VAL A 272 5.64 -4.75 5.23
CA VAL A 272 4.79 -4.11 4.21
C VAL A 272 4.84 -2.57 4.25
N GLY A 273 4.99 -1.96 5.43
CA GLY A 273 4.94 -0.49 5.57
C GLY A 273 5.89 0.28 4.63
N PRO A 274 7.18 -0.02 4.54
CA PRO A 274 8.11 0.61 3.62
C PRO A 274 7.69 0.48 2.15
N MET A 275 7.10 -0.66 1.77
CA MET A 275 6.64 -0.93 0.41
C MET A 275 5.54 0.03 -0.04
N THR A 276 4.65 0.45 0.85
CA THR A 276 3.58 1.39 0.52
C THR A 276 4.14 2.72 -0.02
N ILE A 277 5.22 3.23 0.57
CA ILE A 277 5.85 4.47 0.11
C ILE A 277 6.58 4.24 -1.21
N ALA A 278 7.30 3.13 -1.34
CA ALA A 278 8.01 2.80 -2.57
C ALA A 278 7.05 2.64 -3.77
N MET A 279 5.92 1.97 -3.57
CA MET A 279 4.91 1.79 -4.62
C MET A 279 4.17 3.08 -4.97
N LEU A 280 4.00 4.01 -4.04
CA LEU A 280 3.50 5.34 -4.34
C LEU A 280 4.45 6.09 -5.29
N MET A 281 5.76 6.00 -5.08
CA MET A 281 6.76 6.57 -6.00
C MET A 281 6.68 5.87 -7.36
N ALA A 282 6.57 4.54 -7.39
CA ALA A 282 6.44 3.75 -8.62
C ALA A 282 5.19 4.14 -9.43
N ASN A 283 4.03 4.27 -8.78
CA ASN A 283 2.78 4.69 -9.42
C ASN A 283 2.86 6.14 -9.95
N THR A 284 3.47 7.06 -9.19
CA THR A 284 3.65 8.45 -9.62
C THR A 284 4.56 8.53 -10.85
N LEU A 285 5.65 7.79 -10.87
CA LEU A 285 6.53 7.70 -12.03
C LEU A 285 5.81 7.07 -13.23
N ALA A 286 5.04 6.01 -13.02
CA ALA A 286 4.24 5.37 -14.06
C ALA A 286 3.24 6.35 -14.69
N SER A 287 2.57 7.16 -13.87
CA SER A 287 1.69 8.23 -14.36
C SER A 287 2.44 9.25 -15.22
N ALA A 288 3.63 9.67 -14.80
CA ALA A 288 4.45 10.59 -15.58
C ALA A 288 4.90 10.00 -16.93
N TYR A 289 5.25 8.70 -16.97
CA TYR A 289 5.58 8.00 -18.21
C TYR A 289 4.38 7.95 -19.16
N LEU A 290 3.20 7.58 -18.66
CA LEU A 290 1.98 7.53 -19.45
C LEU A 290 1.59 8.92 -19.98
N ALA A 291 1.68 9.96 -19.16
CA ALA A 291 1.44 11.35 -19.56
C ALA A 291 2.43 11.83 -20.64
N ALA A 292 3.66 11.30 -20.63
CA ALA A 292 4.67 11.58 -21.65
C ALA A 292 4.52 10.74 -22.94
N GLY A 293 3.49 9.89 -23.04
CA GLY A 293 3.27 8.97 -24.16
C GLY A 293 4.24 7.78 -24.20
N LEU A 294 4.85 7.44 -23.05
CA LEU A 294 5.80 6.35 -22.93
C LEU A 294 5.14 5.10 -22.31
N LYS A 295 5.74 3.94 -22.55
CA LYS A 295 5.31 2.69 -21.94
C LYS A 295 5.52 2.75 -20.42
N ARG A 296 4.53 2.23 -19.65
CA ARG A 296 4.63 2.09 -18.18
C ARG A 296 5.90 1.32 -17.80
N PRO A 297 6.71 1.83 -16.86
CA PRO A 297 7.87 1.10 -16.36
C PRO A 297 7.44 -0.07 -15.47
N SER A 298 8.27 -1.12 -15.43
CA SER A 298 8.14 -2.25 -14.49
C SER A 298 9.12 -2.10 -13.33
N PHE A 299 8.74 -2.66 -12.17
CA PHE A 299 9.52 -2.58 -10.94
C PHE A 299 9.78 -3.95 -10.33
#